data_2b5427882d7938cf3a252a615deb45fa
#
_entry.id   2b5427882d7938cf3a252a615deb45fa
#
_cell.length_a   1.000
_cell.length_b   1.000
_cell.length_c   1.000
_cell.angle_alpha   90.00
_cell.angle_beta   90.00
_cell.angle_gamma   90.00
#
_symmetry.space_group_name_H-M   'P 1'
#
loop_
_entity.id
_entity.type
_entity.pdbx_description
1 polymer ?
#
loop_
_entity_poly.entity_id
_entity_poly.type
_entity_poly.pdbx_seq_one_letter_code
_entity_poly.pdbx_strand_id
1 'polypeptide(L)' 'MLLDDLDRRLIALLQADARTSAADLARQLGVARTTALARLTRL' A
#
# COMPACT_ATOMS: atom_id res chain seq x y z
N MET A 1 2.96 17.42 1.45
CA MET A 1 2.84 16.50 0.31
C MET A 1 1.45 15.89 0.32
N LEU A 2 0.82 15.83 -0.84
CA LEU A 2 -0.52 15.26 -0.96
C LEU A 2 -0.43 13.76 -1.18
N LEU A 3 -1.24 13.01 -0.45
CA LEU A 3 -1.38 11.57 -0.64
C LEU A 3 -2.42 11.33 -1.73
N ASP A 4 -2.12 10.43 -2.66
CA ASP A 4 -3.10 10.05 -3.68
C ASP A 4 -4.00 8.94 -3.13
N ASP A 5 -4.97 8.51 -3.96
CA ASP A 5 -5.92 7.47 -3.54
C ASP A 5 -5.21 6.16 -3.19
N LEU A 6 -4.17 5.81 -3.92
CA LEU A 6 -3.42 4.59 -3.66
C LEU A 6 -2.74 4.65 -2.30
N ASP A 7 -2.12 5.78 -1.97
CA ASP A 7 -1.48 5.95 -0.67
C ASP A 7 -2.49 5.83 0.46
N ARG A 8 -3.67 6.42 0.29
CA ARG A 8 -4.73 6.35 1.30
C ARG A 8 -5.20 4.92 1.51
N ARG A 9 -5.33 4.15 0.44
CA ARG A 9 -5.72 2.75 0.53
C ARG A 9 -4.67 1.92 1.23
N LEU A 10 -3.39 2.20 0.95
CA LEU A 10 -2.29 1.53 1.63
C LEU A 10 -2.34 1.78 3.13
N ILE A 11 -2.52 3.03 3.52
CA ILE A 11 -2.60 3.40 4.93
C ILE A 11 -3.76 2.69 5.60
N ALA A 12 -4.92 2.68 4.96
CA ALA A 12 -6.11 2.03 5.52
C ALA A 12 -5.89 0.53 5.72
N LEU A 13 -5.26 -0.13 4.75
CA LEU A 13 -4.98 -1.56 4.85
C LEU A 13 -3.97 -1.85 5.95
N LEU A 14 -2.94 -1.01 6.09
CA LEU A 14 -1.95 -1.16 7.14
C LEU A 14 -2.54 -0.94 8.53
N GLN A 15 -3.48 -0.01 8.65
CA GLN A 15 -4.16 0.23 9.92
C GLN A 15 -5.04 -0.95 10.30
N ALA A 16 -5.61 -1.62 9.32
CA ALA A 16 -6.43 -2.81 9.56
C ALA A 16 -5.56 -4.00 9.97
N ASP A 17 -4.40 -4.15 9.33
CA ASP A 17 -3.47 -5.24 9.63
C ASP A 17 -2.04 -4.82 9.28
N ALA A 18 -1.29 -4.44 10.29
CA ALA A 18 0.10 -3.97 10.11
C ALA A 18 1.03 -5.08 9.63
N ARG A 19 0.60 -6.34 9.69
CA ARG A 19 1.41 -7.48 9.25
C ARG A 19 1.20 -7.83 7.79
N THR A 20 0.30 -7.14 7.11
CA THR A 20 0.05 -7.41 5.70
C THR A 20 1.33 -7.18 4.89
N SER A 21 1.72 -8.16 4.08
CA SER A 21 2.92 -8.06 3.27
C SER A 21 2.68 -7.15 2.06
N ALA A 22 3.79 -6.67 1.46
CA ALA A 22 3.69 -5.85 0.25
C ALA A 22 3.00 -6.62 -0.89
N ALA A 23 3.25 -7.93 -0.99
CA ALA A 23 2.61 -8.74 -2.01
C ALA A 23 1.09 -8.81 -1.80
N ASP A 24 0.66 -8.95 -0.55
CA ASP A 24 -0.77 -8.97 -0.23
C ASP A 24 -1.41 -7.63 -0.50
N LEU A 25 -0.74 -6.54 -0.12
CA LEU A 25 -1.22 -5.19 -0.38
C LEU A 25 -1.40 -4.97 -1.88
N ALA A 26 -0.40 -5.36 -2.66
CA ALA A 26 -0.46 -5.21 -4.11
C ALA A 26 -1.65 -5.95 -4.70
N ARG A 27 -1.90 -7.17 -4.22
CA ARG A 27 -3.00 -7.98 -4.69
C ARG A 27 -4.35 -7.34 -4.38
N GLN A 28 -4.50 -6.84 -3.16
CA GLN A 28 -5.74 -6.20 -2.73
C GLN A 28 -6.00 -4.90 -3.49
N LEU A 29 -4.93 -4.18 -3.82
CA LEU A 29 -5.04 -2.90 -4.52
C LEU A 29 -5.09 -3.06 -6.04
N GLY A 30 -4.76 -4.24 -6.55
CA GLY A 30 -4.73 -4.47 -7.98
C GLY A 30 -3.56 -3.81 -8.69
N VAL A 31 -2.42 -3.68 -8.00
CA VAL A 31 -1.21 -3.07 -8.55
C VAL A 31 -0.05 -4.07 -8.47
N ALA A 32 1.06 -3.74 -9.16
CA ALA A 32 2.25 -4.57 -9.11
C ALA A 32 2.91 -4.48 -7.73
N ARG A 33 3.58 -5.56 -7.33
CA ARG A 33 4.29 -5.60 -6.05
C ARG A 33 5.31 -4.46 -5.95
N THR A 34 6.02 -4.21 -7.04
CA THR A 34 7.03 -3.14 -7.06
C THR A 34 6.39 -1.77 -6.82
N THR A 35 5.19 -1.54 -7.35
CA THR A 35 4.46 -0.31 -7.11
C THR A 35 4.07 -0.19 -5.64
N ALA A 36 3.59 -1.26 -5.04
CA ALA A 36 3.23 -1.25 -3.62
C ALA A 36 4.45 -0.97 -2.75
N LEU A 37 5.58 -1.60 -3.05
CA LEU A 37 6.82 -1.37 -2.32
C LEU A 37 7.28 0.07 -2.43
N ALA A 38 7.22 0.64 -3.64
CA ALA A 38 7.62 2.03 -3.85
C ALA A 38 6.75 2.98 -3.04
N ARG A 39 5.45 2.73 -2.99
CA ARG A 39 4.53 3.59 -2.22
C ARG A 39 4.77 3.46 -0.73
N LEU A 40 5.01 2.24 -0.24
CA LEU A 40 5.31 2.03 1.16
C LEU A 40 6.59 2.76 1.57
N THR A 41 7.58 2.78 0.69
CA THR A 41 8.83 3.49 0.95
C THR A 41 8.61 4.99 1.07
N ARG A 42 7.67 5.54 0.29
CA ARG A 42 7.35 6.96 0.32
C ARG A 42 6.57 7.37 1.58
N LEU A 43 5.85 6.45 2.16
CA LEU A 43 5.09 6.73 3.36
C LEU A 43 6.00 6.80 4.58
#